data_3e208c7d6599ae7e265c51c3bfbebb09
#
_entry.id   3e208c7d6599ae7e265c51c3bfbebb09
#
_cell.length_a   1.000
_cell.length_b   1.000
_cell.length_c   1.000
_cell.angle_alpha   90.00
_cell.angle_beta   90.00
_cell.angle_gamma   90.00
#
_symmetry.space_group_name_H-M   'P 1'
#
loop_
_entity.id
_entity.type
_entity.pdbx_description
1 polymer ?
#
loop_
_entity_poly.entity_id
_entity_poly.type
_entity_poly.pdbx_seq_one_letter_code
_entity_poly.pdbx_strand_id
1 'polypeptide(L)'
;TNHFYFGRTLDYESSYGEEIVILPRKFPLSFLHRETVTQHYAIMGIAHVANQYPLFYDAINEKGLCMAGLNFVGNAYYAKSTTGENEVAQYEFIPWILSTCATTAEAKERIASICITDTPFCEQMPVGQLHWMIADKNQTITVEAVADGIKIYENPVGVLTNNPPFPEQLFRLNDFMHLSPKQPQNHFSSTLSLQPYSRGMGALGLPGDLSSQSRFIRAAFVRANSVSGTSEQENVSQFFHILGAVEQQRGCCDVGNGQYEITIYTDCYNAEKGIFYYTTYQNHQISAVHLHNEPLDSDFLIRYPMITGEQIHYQN
;
A
#
# COMPACT_ATOMS: atom_id res chain seq x y z
N THR A 1 -4.99 -0.17 19.83
CA THR A 1 -5.03 1.29 19.70
C THR A 1 -6.37 1.74 19.17
N ASN A 2 -6.73 2.99 19.45
CA ASN A 2 -7.91 3.62 18.81
C ASN A 2 -7.56 4.31 17.48
N HIS A 3 -6.31 4.22 17.02
CA HIS A 3 -5.86 4.84 15.78
C HIS A 3 -5.79 3.84 14.64
N PHE A 4 -6.09 4.33 13.43
CA PHE A 4 -6.01 3.59 12.18
C PHE A 4 -4.66 3.87 11.49
N TYR A 5 -3.96 2.78 11.17
CA TYR A 5 -2.68 2.82 10.46
C TYR A 5 -2.81 2.13 9.11
N PHE A 6 -2.22 2.73 8.09
CA PHE A 6 -2.17 2.23 6.73
C PHE A 6 -0.74 2.36 6.21
N GLY A 7 -0.28 1.48 5.35
CA GLY A 7 1.05 1.59 4.75
C GLY A 7 1.41 0.37 3.91
N ARG A 8 2.57 0.43 3.28
CA ARG A 8 3.04 -0.60 2.35
C ARG A 8 4.56 -0.77 2.37
N THR A 9 5.03 -1.83 1.72
CA THR A 9 6.36 -1.89 1.11
C THR A 9 6.24 -1.57 -0.38
N LEU A 10 7.16 -0.80 -0.96
CA LEU A 10 7.34 -0.70 -2.41
C LEU A 10 8.52 -1.57 -2.80
N ASP A 11 8.25 -2.67 -3.50
CA ASP A 11 9.25 -3.63 -3.92
C ASP A 11 9.46 -3.50 -5.44
N TYR A 12 10.70 -3.20 -5.87
CA TYR A 12 11.08 -3.08 -7.27
C TYR A 12 12.60 -3.15 -7.44
N GLU A 13 13.08 -3.29 -8.69
CA GLU A 13 14.52 -3.37 -8.97
C GLU A 13 15.23 -2.01 -9.01
N SER A 14 14.47 -0.91 -9.12
CA SER A 14 15.02 0.45 -9.18
C SER A 14 14.06 1.49 -8.63
N SER A 15 14.60 2.54 -8.03
CA SER A 15 13.83 3.73 -7.63
C SER A 15 13.47 4.57 -8.86
N TYR A 16 12.27 5.11 -8.87
CA TYR A 16 11.80 6.08 -9.86
C TYR A 16 12.02 7.53 -9.42
N GLY A 17 12.73 7.76 -8.30
CA GLY A 17 12.88 9.07 -7.69
C GLY A 17 11.64 9.46 -6.87
N GLU A 18 11.20 8.54 -6.03
CA GLU A 18 10.08 8.72 -5.13
C GLU A 18 10.39 9.79 -4.08
N GLU A 19 9.39 10.60 -3.79
CA GLU A 19 9.46 11.64 -2.76
C GLU A 19 8.14 11.76 -2.03
N ILE A 20 8.17 12.33 -0.83
CA ILE A 20 6.95 12.67 -0.09
C ILE A 20 6.38 13.93 -0.70
N VAL A 21 5.13 13.87 -1.15
CA VAL A 21 4.43 14.99 -1.78
C VAL A 21 3.17 15.32 -1.01
N ILE A 22 3.01 16.61 -0.70
CA ILE A 22 1.76 17.14 -0.16
C ILE A 22 1.12 18.00 -1.24
N LEU A 23 -0.13 17.66 -1.54
CA LEU A 23 -1.02 18.36 -2.44
C LEU A 23 -2.00 19.20 -1.61
N PRO A 24 -1.76 20.51 -1.42
CA PRO A 24 -2.65 21.35 -0.63
C PRO A 24 -4.01 21.55 -1.27
N ARG A 25 -4.99 22.00 -0.48
CA ARG A 25 -6.41 22.11 -0.88
C ARG A 25 -6.68 22.97 -2.11
N LYS A 26 -5.82 23.95 -2.40
CA LYS A 26 -5.99 24.89 -3.51
C LYS A 26 -5.03 24.64 -4.67
N PHE A 27 -4.22 23.58 -4.59
CA PHE A 27 -3.40 23.20 -5.74
C PHE A 27 -4.30 22.87 -6.93
N PRO A 28 -4.05 23.44 -8.12
CA PRO A 28 -4.87 23.17 -9.30
C PRO A 28 -4.63 21.75 -9.79
N LEU A 29 -5.50 20.82 -9.37
CA LEU A 29 -5.43 19.41 -9.73
C LEU A 29 -6.16 19.19 -11.05
N SER A 30 -5.40 18.96 -12.11
CA SER A 30 -5.93 18.75 -13.47
C SER A 30 -6.17 17.26 -13.72
N PHE A 31 -7.26 16.97 -14.41
CA PHE A 31 -7.62 15.63 -14.89
C PHE A 31 -7.82 15.68 -16.41
N LEU A 32 -7.47 14.60 -17.10
CA LEU A 32 -7.42 14.54 -18.55
C LEU A 32 -8.79 14.82 -19.21
N HIS A 33 -9.86 14.28 -18.62
CA HIS A 33 -11.21 14.35 -19.19
C HIS A 33 -12.18 15.17 -18.32
N ARG A 34 -11.65 16.03 -17.44
CA ARG A 34 -12.44 16.80 -16.49
C ARG A 34 -11.86 18.19 -16.32
N GLU A 35 -12.66 19.09 -15.78
CA GLU A 35 -12.18 20.40 -15.38
C GLU A 35 -11.17 20.31 -14.24
N THR A 36 -10.24 21.26 -14.22
CA THR A 36 -9.27 21.38 -13.12
C THR A 36 -10.00 21.70 -11.82
N VAL A 37 -9.71 20.90 -10.80
CA VAL A 37 -10.27 21.09 -9.45
C VAL A 37 -9.32 21.97 -8.64
N THR A 38 -9.81 23.11 -8.17
CA THR A 38 -9.04 24.09 -7.38
C THR A 38 -9.48 24.14 -5.91
N GLN A 39 -10.36 23.24 -5.49
CA GLN A 39 -10.83 23.08 -4.11
C GLN A 39 -11.05 21.58 -3.85
N HIS A 40 -10.20 20.99 -3.08
CA HIS A 40 -10.24 19.55 -2.77
C HIS A 40 -9.64 19.26 -1.39
N TYR A 41 -9.70 18.04 -0.91
CA TYR A 41 -9.00 17.65 0.31
C TYR A 41 -7.49 17.67 0.09
N ALA A 42 -6.74 18.13 1.09
CA ALA A 42 -5.29 18.00 1.07
C ALA A 42 -4.89 16.51 1.07
N ILE A 43 -3.89 16.16 0.26
CA ILE A 43 -3.39 14.78 0.08
C ILE A 43 -1.91 14.76 0.43
N MET A 44 -1.46 13.73 1.12
CA MET A 44 -0.04 13.46 1.37
C MET A 44 0.28 12.01 1.01
N GLY A 45 1.35 11.80 0.28
CA GLY A 45 1.75 10.45 -0.11
C GLY A 45 3.13 10.37 -0.74
N ILE A 46 3.51 9.18 -1.17
CA ILE A 46 4.69 8.98 -2.00
C ILE A 46 4.31 9.09 -3.47
N ALA A 47 5.05 9.91 -4.20
CA ALA A 47 4.82 10.12 -5.61
C ALA A 47 6.13 10.33 -6.39
N HIS A 48 6.10 10.02 -7.67
CA HIS A 48 7.01 10.58 -8.64
C HIS A 48 6.39 11.85 -9.22
N VAL A 49 7.10 12.99 -9.17
CA VAL A 49 6.57 14.25 -9.69
C VAL A 49 7.11 14.52 -11.09
N ALA A 50 6.22 14.46 -12.07
CA ALA A 50 6.52 14.76 -13.46
C ALA A 50 5.65 15.93 -13.95
N ASN A 51 6.26 16.92 -14.60
CA ASN A 51 5.55 18.10 -15.12
C ASN A 51 4.64 18.79 -14.07
N GLN A 52 5.12 18.91 -12.83
CA GLN A 52 4.37 19.43 -11.67
C GLN A 52 3.13 18.59 -11.30
N TYR A 53 2.97 17.39 -11.84
CA TYR A 53 1.90 16.46 -11.49
C TYR A 53 2.42 15.33 -10.62
N PRO A 54 1.80 15.04 -9.46
CA PRO A 54 2.20 13.95 -8.59
C PRO A 54 1.57 12.62 -9.04
N LEU A 55 2.40 11.69 -9.48
CA LEU A 55 2.03 10.32 -9.79
C LEU A 55 2.14 9.48 -8.52
N PHE A 56 1.06 9.40 -7.76
CA PHE A 56 1.05 8.73 -6.45
C PHE A 56 1.13 7.20 -6.57
N TYR A 57 1.98 6.59 -5.75
CA TYR A 57 2.00 5.16 -5.49
C TYR A 57 1.03 4.77 -4.39
N ASP A 58 0.99 5.58 -3.34
CA ASP A 58 0.10 5.52 -2.20
C ASP A 58 -0.05 6.91 -1.57
N ALA A 59 -1.17 7.13 -0.91
CA ALA A 59 -1.43 8.41 -0.25
C ALA A 59 -2.57 8.31 0.75
N ILE A 60 -2.66 9.33 1.61
CA ILE A 60 -3.83 9.63 2.44
C ILE A 60 -4.35 11.03 2.14
N ASN A 61 -5.62 11.27 2.41
CA ASN A 61 -6.12 12.64 2.50
C ASN A 61 -6.33 13.09 3.95
N GLU A 62 -6.56 14.37 4.12
CA GLU A 62 -6.78 15.00 5.44
C GLU A 62 -8.01 14.50 6.21
N LYS A 63 -8.87 13.70 5.56
CA LYS A 63 -10.04 13.05 6.17
C LYS A 63 -9.74 11.63 6.70
N GLY A 64 -8.53 11.12 6.40
CA GLY A 64 -8.10 9.81 6.83
C GLY A 64 -8.47 8.67 5.88
N LEU A 65 -8.91 8.98 4.66
CA LEU A 65 -9.04 7.98 3.60
C LEU A 65 -7.65 7.70 3.01
N CYS A 66 -7.30 6.43 2.91
CA CYS A 66 -6.03 5.93 2.42
C CYS A 66 -6.21 5.14 1.13
N MET A 67 -5.24 5.21 0.23
CA MET A 67 -5.24 4.45 -1.02
C MET A 67 -3.82 4.10 -1.45
N ALA A 68 -3.62 2.88 -1.95
CA ALA A 68 -2.36 2.42 -2.54
C ALA A 68 -2.61 1.63 -3.82
N GLY A 69 -1.76 1.81 -4.82
CA GLY A 69 -1.73 1.03 -6.05
C GLY A 69 -0.61 -0.02 -5.99
N LEU A 70 -0.90 -1.25 -6.39
CA LEU A 70 0.05 -2.37 -6.40
C LEU A 70 0.04 -3.03 -7.77
N ASN A 71 1.19 -3.59 -8.19
CA ASN A 71 1.31 -4.29 -9.47
C ASN A 71 0.33 -5.46 -9.58
N PHE A 72 -0.38 -5.51 -10.70
CA PHE A 72 -1.39 -6.52 -11.04
C PHE A 72 -1.19 -6.99 -12.48
N VAL A 73 0.05 -7.28 -12.83
CA VAL A 73 0.51 -7.55 -14.19
C VAL A 73 -0.19 -8.76 -14.79
N GLY A 74 -0.70 -8.59 -16.01
CA GLY A 74 -1.41 -9.63 -16.77
C GLY A 74 -2.88 -9.83 -16.39
N ASN A 75 -3.35 -9.22 -15.27
CA ASN A 75 -4.74 -9.27 -14.84
C ASN A 75 -5.45 -7.92 -15.02
N ALA A 76 -4.72 -6.81 -14.85
CA ALA A 76 -5.29 -5.47 -15.02
C ALA A 76 -5.73 -5.28 -16.49
N TYR A 77 -6.95 -4.78 -16.65
CA TYR A 77 -7.51 -4.42 -17.95
C TYR A 77 -8.20 -3.06 -17.84
N TYR A 78 -7.78 -2.12 -18.65
CA TYR A 78 -8.37 -0.78 -18.74
C TYR A 78 -9.02 -0.57 -20.10
N ALA A 79 -10.09 0.18 -20.13
CA ALA A 79 -10.79 0.49 -21.37
C ALA A 79 -9.98 1.45 -22.25
N LYS A 80 -10.18 1.37 -23.56
CA LYS A 80 -9.69 2.41 -24.45
C LYS A 80 -10.47 3.70 -24.22
N SER A 81 -9.75 4.83 -24.11
CA SER A 81 -10.40 6.13 -23.97
C SER A 81 -11.24 6.46 -25.20
N THR A 82 -12.44 6.96 -24.92
CA THR A 82 -13.38 7.50 -25.92
C THR A 82 -13.64 8.99 -25.72
N THR A 83 -12.92 9.61 -24.75
CA THR A 83 -13.11 11.00 -24.32
C THR A 83 -14.45 11.25 -23.60
N GLY A 84 -14.98 10.21 -22.94
CA GLY A 84 -16.21 10.31 -22.16
C GLY A 84 -16.02 10.98 -20.79
N GLU A 85 -17.04 11.65 -20.29
CA GLU A 85 -17.02 12.37 -19.01
C GLU A 85 -16.81 11.44 -17.79
N ASN A 86 -17.10 10.16 -17.92
CA ASN A 86 -16.95 9.17 -16.85
C ASN A 86 -15.56 8.50 -16.85
N GLU A 87 -14.65 8.93 -17.71
CA GLU A 87 -13.33 8.37 -17.81
C GLU A 87 -12.38 8.97 -16.77
N VAL A 88 -11.51 8.10 -16.21
CA VAL A 88 -10.40 8.46 -15.33
C VAL A 88 -9.17 7.71 -15.83
N ALA A 89 -8.11 8.41 -16.19
CA ALA A 89 -6.87 7.75 -16.57
C ALA A 89 -6.29 7.01 -15.35
N GLN A 90 -5.64 5.87 -15.60
CA GLN A 90 -5.15 5.01 -14.53
C GLN A 90 -4.28 5.78 -13.52
N TYR A 91 -3.37 6.65 -13.99
CA TYR A 91 -2.47 7.43 -13.13
C TYR A 91 -3.19 8.52 -12.30
N GLU A 92 -4.40 8.90 -12.68
CA GLU A 92 -5.23 9.88 -11.98
C GLU A 92 -6.07 9.26 -10.85
N PHE A 93 -6.17 7.94 -10.79
CA PHE A 93 -7.17 7.28 -9.97
C PHE A 93 -6.98 7.55 -8.48
N ILE A 94 -5.74 7.54 -7.97
CA ILE A 94 -5.45 7.87 -6.56
C ILE A 94 -5.84 9.33 -6.24
N PRO A 95 -5.29 10.35 -6.91
CA PRO A 95 -5.67 11.73 -6.60
C PRO A 95 -7.13 12.03 -6.87
N TRP A 96 -7.77 11.37 -7.84
CA TRP A 96 -9.19 11.56 -8.14
C TRP A 96 -10.11 11.09 -6.98
N ILE A 97 -9.82 9.94 -6.38
CA ILE A 97 -10.54 9.44 -5.20
C ILE A 97 -10.25 10.32 -3.98
N LEU A 98 -8.97 10.51 -3.66
CA LEU A 98 -8.57 11.17 -2.41
C LEU A 98 -8.89 12.66 -2.37
N SER A 99 -9.01 13.32 -3.53
CA SER A 99 -9.36 14.73 -3.60
C SER A 99 -10.80 15.04 -3.15
N THR A 100 -11.71 14.05 -3.24
CA THR A 100 -13.15 14.29 -3.06
C THR A 100 -13.87 13.36 -2.12
N CYS A 101 -13.35 12.17 -1.86
CA CYS A 101 -13.96 11.19 -0.97
C CYS A 101 -13.35 11.27 0.43
N ALA A 102 -14.18 11.30 1.46
CA ALA A 102 -13.75 11.27 2.86
C ALA A 102 -13.76 9.85 3.45
N THR A 103 -14.51 8.94 2.85
CA THR A 103 -14.73 7.59 3.34
C THR A 103 -14.63 6.55 2.24
N THR A 104 -14.37 5.31 2.63
CA THR A 104 -14.40 4.15 1.72
C THR A 104 -15.79 3.96 1.09
N ALA A 105 -16.87 4.27 1.81
CA ALA A 105 -18.22 4.20 1.28
C ALA A 105 -18.44 5.19 0.13
N GLU A 106 -18.01 6.46 0.28
CA GLU A 106 -18.05 7.46 -0.78
C GLU A 106 -17.17 7.06 -1.97
N ALA A 107 -15.99 6.47 -1.71
CA ALA A 107 -15.13 5.96 -2.77
C ALA A 107 -15.82 4.84 -3.58
N LYS A 108 -16.52 3.89 -2.92
CA LYS A 108 -17.29 2.83 -3.60
C LYS A 108 -18.36 3.40 -4.53
N GLU A 109 -19.16 4.35 -4.05
CA GLU A 109 -20.20 5.00 -4.84
C GLU A 109 -19.61 5.71 -6.07
N ARG A 110 -18.49 6.41 -5.86
CA ARG A 110 -17.83 7.16 -6.92
C ARG A 110 -17.21 6.26 -7.96
N ILE A 111 -16.59 5.14 -7.58
CA ILE A 111 -15.99 4.15 -8.48
C ILE A 111 -17.05 3.44 -9.34
N ALA A 112 -18.26 3.22 -8.82
CA ALA A 112 -19.33 2.55 -9.53
C ALA A 112 -19.77 3.27 -10.82
N SER A 113 -19.45 4.55 -10.97
CA SER A 113 -19.88 5.40 -12.10
C SER A 113 -18.78 5.70 -13.11
N ILE A 114 -17.58 5.12 -12.96
CA ILE A 114 -16.43 5.44 -13.83
C ILE A 114 -15.93 4.28 -14.67
N CYS A 115 -15.14 4.64 -15.64
CA CYS A 115 -14.31 3.76 -16.44
C CYS A 115 -12.85 4.17 -16.28
N ILE A 116 -11.99 3.23 -15.85
CA ILE A 116 -10.54 3.47 -15.82
C ILE A 116 -9.98 3.20 -17.21
N THR A 117 -9.21 4.17 -17.74
CA THR A 117 -8.68 4.09 -19.10
C THR A 117 -7.18 3.78 -19.14
N ASP A 118 -6.77 3.19 -20.26
CA ASP A 118 -5.38 2.84 -20.57
C ASP A 118 -4.58 4.04 -21.15
N THR A 119 -4.95 5.25 -20.75
CA THR A 119 -4.26 6.45 -21.19
C THR A 119 -2.97 6.64 -20.39
N PRO A 120 -1.79 6.64 -21.03
CA PRO A 120 -0.52 6.87 -20.36
C PRO A 120 -0.38 8.35 -19.96
N PHE A 121 0.42 8.62 -18.93
CA PHE A 121 0.74 10.01 -18.55
C PHE A 121 1.54 10.71 -19.67
N CYS A 122 2.53 10.02 -20.24
CA CYS A 122 3.27 10.43 -21.41
C CYS A 122 3.88 9.18 -22.08
N GLU A 123 4.52 9.35 -23.24
CA GLU A 123 5.13 8.25 -23.99
C GLU A 123 6.19 7.48 -23.19
N GLN A 124 6.97 8.17 -22.34
CA GLN A 124 8.02 7.58 -21.51
C GLN A 124 7.48 6.94 -20.22
N MET A 125 6.22 7.18 -19.88
CA MET A 125 5.55 6.66 -18.70
C MET A 125 4.30 5.88 -19.10
N PRO A 126 4.46 4.62 -19.49
CA PRO A 126 3.33 3.78 -19.92
C PRO A 126 2.36 3.51 -18.77
N VAL A 127 1.19 3.01 -19.10
CA VAL A 127 0.14 2.68 -18.13
C VAL A 127 0.61 1.57 -17.20
N GLY A 128 0.56 1.82 -15.90
CA GLY A 128 0.85 0.81 -14.88
C GLY A 128 -0.30 -0.20 -14.78
N GLN A 129 0.01 -1.50 -14.80
CA GLN A 129 -0.98 -2.54 -14.55
C GLN A 129 -1.16 -2.70 -13.05
N LEU A 130 -2.16 -2.04 -12.48
CA LEU A 130 -2.37 -1.95 -11.04
C LEU A 130 -3.74 -2.49 -10.62
N HIS A 131 -3.83 -2.87 -9.36
CA HIS A 131 -5.03 -2.92 -8.54
C HIS A 131 -4.82 -2.07 -7.29
N TRP A 132 -5.89 -1.78 -6.56
CA TRP A 132 -5.82 -0.81 -5.48
C TRP A 132 -6.44 -1.31 -4.19
N MET A 133 -5.85 -0.90 -3.08
CA MET A 133 -6.44 -1.01 -1.76
C MET A 133 -6.88 0.39 -1.31
N ILE A 134 -8.12 0.52 -0.89
CA ILE A 134 -8.69 1.75 -0.33
C ILE A 134 -9.20 1.43 1.07
N ALA A 135 -8.86 2.26 2.04
CA ALA A 135 -9.20 1.98 3.42
C ALA A 135 -9.44 3.26 4.23
N ASP A 136 -10.37 3.19 5.15
CA ASP A 136 -10.53 4.09 6.28
C ASP A 136 -10.58 3.29 7.59
N LYS A 137 -10.80 3.95 8.71
CA LYS A 137 -10.87 3.27 10.02
C LYS A 137 -11.98 2.23 10.16
N ASN A 138 -12.99 2.25 9.30
CA ASN A 138 -14.17 1.41 9.39
C ASN A 138 -14.16 0.25 8.39
N GLN A 139 -13.53 0.43 7.22
CA GLN A 139 -13.61 -0.51 6.11
C GLN A 139 -12.35 -0.50 5.25
N THR A 140 -12.05 -1.66 4.69
CA THR A 140 -11.03 -1.83 3.64
C THR A 140 -11.65 -2.52 2.44
N ILE A 141 -11.36 -2.03 1.24
CA ILE A 141 -11.76 -2.63 -0.03
C ILE A 141 -10.57 -2.82 -0.95
N THR A 142 -10.69 -3.80 -1.83
CA THR A 142 -9.79 -4.01 -2.97
C THR A 142 -10.53 -3.69 -4.26
N VAL A 143 -9.91 -2.92 -5.13
CA VAL A 143 -10.46 -2.52 -6.43
C VAL A 143 -9.59 -3.10 -7.54
N GLU A 144 -10.19 -3.90 -8.41
CA GLU A 144 -9.54 -4.54 -9.55
C GLU A 144 -10.27 -4.17 -10.85
N ALA A 145 -9.58 -3.52 -11.78
CA ALA A 145 -10.08 -3.29 -13.13
C ALA A 145 -9.64 -4.47 -14.01
N VAL A 146 -10.59 -5.28 -14.42
CA VAL A 146 -10.39 -6.50 -15.19
C VAL A 146 -11.26 -6.50 -16.46
N ALA A 147 -11.11 -7.50 -17.33
CA ALA A 147 -11.79 -7.55 -18.63
C ALA A 147 -13.33 -7.40 -18.52
N ASP A 148 -13.93 -7.88 -17.44
CA ASP A 148 -15.39 -7.74 -17.21
C ASP A 148 -15.77 -6.46 -16.47
N GLY A 149 -14.89 -5.46 -16.39
CA GLY A 149 -15.11 -4.18 -15.72
C GLY A 149 -14.48 -4.09 -14.33
N ILE A 150 -14.82 -3.01 -13.61
CA ILE A 150 -14.26 -2.76 -12.26
C ILE A 150 -14.95 -3.66 -11.25
N LYS A 151 -14.16 -4.39 -10.47
CA LYS A 151 -14.60 -5.22 -9.35
C LYS A 151 -14.20 -4.55 -8.04
N ILE A 152 -15.12 -4.50 -7.09
CA ILE A 152 -14.88 -3.97 -5.74
C ILE A 152 -15.16 -5.09 -4.76
N TYR A 153 -14.15 -5.47 -3.98
CA TYR A 153 -14.23 -6.53 -2.99
C TYR A 153 -14.08 -5.94 -1.59
N GLU A 154 -14.93 -6.40 -0.65
CA GLU A 154 -14.63 -6.22 0.77
C GLU A 154 -13.35 -6.94 1.10
N ASN A 155 -12.43 -6.27 1.82
CA ASN A 155 -11.17 -6.86 2.23
C ASN A 155 -11.11 -7.02 3.76
N PRO A 156 -11.63 -8.12 4.30
CA PRO A 156 -11.68 -8.34 5.76
C PRO A 156 -10.29 -8.58 6.37
N VAL A 157 -9.31 -8.93 5.53
CA VAL A 157 -7.95 -9.22 5.96
C VAL A 157 -7.13 -7.94 6.14
N GLY A 158 -7.48 -6.87 5.40
CA GLY A 158 -6.73 -5.60 5.38
C GLY A 158 -5.30 -5.78 4.87
N VAL A 159 -5.09 -6.68 3.92
CA VAL A 159 -3.82 -6.94 3.23
C VAL A 159 -4.10 -7.07 1.74
N LEU A 160 -3.21 -6.57 0.92
CA LEU A 160 -3.16 -6.76 -0.52
C LEU A 160 -1.70 -6.90 -0.94
N THR A 161 -1.41 -7.80 -1.87
CA THR A 161 -0.10 -7.94 -2.50
C THR A 161 -0.23 -7.72 -4.01
N ASN A 162 0.13 -8.68 -4.85
CA ASN A 162 0.07 -8.56 -6.30
C ASN A 162 -0.89 -9.63 -6.88
N ASN A 163 -0.43 -10.40 -7.89
CA ASN A 163 -1.16 -11.55 -8.41
C ASN A 163 -1.24 -12.71 -7.39
N PRO A 164 -2.25 -13.57 -7.46
CA PRO A 164 -3.42 -13.57 -8.35
C PRO A 164 -4.50 -12.55 -7.93
N PRO A 165 -5.67 -12.51 -8.60
CA PRO A 165 -6.81 -11.70 -8.17
C PRO A 165 -7.17 -11.88 -6.70
N PHE A 166 -7.67 -10.83 -6.05
CA PHE A 166 -7.89 -10.80 -4.61
C PHE A 166 -8.80 -11.94 -4.08
N PRO A 167 -9.90 -12.34 -4.75
CA PRO A 167 -10.69 -13.48 -4.29
C PRO A 167 -9.91 -14.79 -4.19
N GLU A 168 -8.95 -15.00 -5.08
CA GLU A 168 -8.08 -16.18 -5.06
C GLU A 168 -7.07 -16.09 -3.90
N GLN A 169 -6.50 -14.91 -3.67
CA GLN A 169 -5.61 -14.67 -2.53
C GLN A 169 -6.35 -14.96 -1.22
N LEU A 170 -7.57 -14.45 -1.08
CA LEU A 170 -8.41 -14.65 0.09
C LEU A 170 -8.78 -16.13 0.28
N PHE A 171 -9.16 -16.82 -0.80
CA PHE A 171 -9.51 -18.24 -0.77
C PHE A 171 -8.35 -19.11 -0.28
N ARG A 172 -7.12 -18.81 -0.67
CA ARG A 172 -5.92 -19.56 -0.27
C ARG A 172 -5.63 -19.53 1.23
N LEU A 173 -6.18 -18.58 1.98
CA LEU A 173 -6.03 -18.58 3.45
C LEU A 173 -6.64 -19.83 4.09
N ASN A 174 -7.60 -20.51 3.44
CA ASN A 174 -8.19 -21.75 3.93
C ASN A 174 -7.15 -22.88 4.10
N ASP A 175 -6.12 -22.92 3.27
CA ASP A 175 -5.04 -23.91 3.36
C ASP A 175 -4.19 -23.73 4.63
N PHE A 176 -4.28 -22.56 5.26
CA PHE A 176 -3.46 -22.13 6.40
C PHE A 176 -4.23 -21.97 7.71
N MET A 177 -5.47 -22.47 7.79
CA MET A 177 -6.31 -22.41 9.00
C MET A 177 -5.68 -23.09 10.23
N HIS A 178 -4.70 -23.97 10.03
CA HIS A 178 -3.97 -24.66 11.10
C HIS A 178 -2.93 -23.76 11.79
N LEU A 179 -2.55 -22.64 11.17
CA LEU A 179 -1.53 -21.75 11.73
C LEU A 179 -2.05 -21.05 13.00
N SER A 180 -1.18 -20.93 13.99
CA SER A 180 -1.49 -20.34 15.28
C SER A 180 -0.25 -19.68 15.92
N PRO A 181 -0.38 -18.58 16.68
CA PRO A 181 0.71 -18.07 17.50
C PRO A 181 1.00 -18.95 18.72
N LYS A 182 0.11 -19.91 19.03
CA LYS A 182 0.23 -20.84 20.17
C LYS A 182 1.02 -22.08 19.76
N GLN A 183 1.60 -22.77 20.74
CA GLN A 183 2.24 -24.06 20.51
C GLN A 183 1.24 -25.10 20.02
N PRO A 184 1.63 -25.97 19.05
CA PRO A 184 0.75 -27.00 18.54
C PRO A 184 0.50 -28.10 19.59
N GLN A 185 -0.70 -28.67 19.55
CA GLN A 185 -1.02 -29.91 20.21
C GLN A 185 -0.75 -31.10 19.27
N ASN A 186 -0.46 -32.27 19.84
CA ASN A 186 -0.29 -33.47 19.04
C ASN A 186 -1.64 -33.97 18.50
N HIS A 187 -1.94 -33.61 17.25
CA HIS A 187 -3.09 -34.18 16.50
C HIS A 187 -2.65 -35.20 15.45
N PHE A 188 -1.34 -35.51 15.38
CA PHE A 188 -0.80 -36.43 14.38
C PHE A 188 -1.15 -37.88 14.66
N SER A 189 -1.02 -38.29 15.91
CA SER A 189 -1.34 -39.68 16.35
C SER A 189 -1.57 -39.72 17.87
N SER A 190 -2.59 -40.47 18.30
CA SER A 190 -2.82 -40.75 19.71
C SER A 190 -1.84 -41.76 20.32
N THR A 191 -1.12 -42.51 19.48
CA THR A 191 -0.16 -43.54 19.90
C THR A 191 1.28 -43.09 19.93
N LEU A 192 1.57 -41.90 19.36
CA LEU A 192 2.90 -41.29 19.35
C LEU A 192 2.96 -40.10 20.29
N SER A 193 3.87 -40.13 21.24
CA SER A 193 4.12 -39.01 22.15
C SER A 193 5.03 -37.99 21.48
N LEU A 194 4.41 -37.05 20.69
CA LEU A 194 5.11 -35.96 20.04
C LEU A 194 5.00 -34.68 20.87
N GLN A 195 6.12 -33.98 21.02
CA GLN A 195 6.20 -32.72 21.78
C GLN A 195 6.82 -31.60 20.95
N PRO A 196 6.40 -30.35 21.14
CA PRO A 196 7.10 -29.23 20.53
C PRO A 196 8.57 -29.16 21.00
N TYR A 197 9.50 -29.03 20.06
CA TYR A 197 10.92 -28.91 20.34
C TYR A 197 11.45 -27.47 20.40
N SER A 198 10.63 -26.49 19.98
CA SER A 198 10.98 -25.06 20.04
C SER A 198 9.71 -24.17 20.16
N ARG A 199 9.92 -22.90 20.51
CA ARG A 199 8.84 -21.89 20.46
C ARG A 199 8.49 -21.55 19.00
N GLY A 200 7.26 -21.06 18.74
CA GLY A 200 6.82 -20.63 17.43
C GLY A 200 6.35 -21.73 16.49
N MET A 201 6.33 -22.99 16.92
CA MET A 201 5.95 -24.12 16.07
C MET A 201 4.47 -24.12 15.65
N GLY A 202 3.60 -23.31 16.28
CA GLY A 202 2.23 -23.15 15.81
C GLY A 202 2.12 -22.48 14.44
N ALA A 203 3.17 -21.77 14.00
CA ALA A 203 3.26 -21.18 12.68
C ALA A 203 4.06 -22.08 11.69
N LEU A 204 4.27 -23.36 12.00
CA LEU A 204 4.98 -24.26 11.10
C LEU A 204 4.21 -24.43 9.79
N GLY A 205 4.87 -24.14 8.65
CA GLY A 205 4.26 -24.10 7.34
C GLY A 205 3.84 -22.71 6.87
N LEU A 206 4.03 -21.66 7.69
CA LEU A 206 3.89 -20.28 7.20
C LEU A 206 4.87 -20.04 6.05
N PRO A 207 4.40 -19.61 4.86
CA PRO A 207 5.28 -19.46 3.69
C PRO A 207 6.38 -18.43 3.93
N GLY A 208 7.60 -18.75 3.53
CA GLY A 208 8.78 -17.90 3.73
C GLY A 208 9.34 -17.28 2.44
N ASP A 209 8.88 -17.73 1.27
CA ASP A 209 9.35 -17.19 -0.01
C ASP A 209 8.76 -15.80 -0.33
N LEU A 210 9.33 -15.14 -1.33
CA LEU A 210 8.99 -13.74 -1.69
C LEU A 210 7.86 -13.61 -2.71
N SER A 211 7.23 -14.72 -3.13
CA SER A 211 6.10 -14.66 -4.06
C SER A 211 4.92 -13.87 -3.46
N SER A 212 4.13 -13.26 -4.32
CA SER A 212 2.98 -12.45 -3.92
C SER A 212 2.03 -13.20 -2.98
N GLN A 213 1.67 -14.45 -3.31
CA GLN A 213 0.76 -15.27 -2.51
C GLN A 213 1.36 -15.60 -1.13
N SER A 214 2.64 -15.93 -1.06
CA SER A 214 3.33 -16.21 0.19
C SER A 214 3.44 -14.97 1.07
N ARG A 215 3.73 -13.81 0.49
CA ARG A 215 3.73 -12.52 1.20
C ARG A 215 2.32 -12.17 1.72
N PHE A 216 1.27 -12.42 0.92
CA PHE A 216 -0.11 -12.19 1.36
C PHE A 216 -0.46 -13.01 2.60
N ILE A 217 -0.21 -14.33 2.58
CA ILE A 217 -0.48 -15.22 3.70
C ILE A 217 0.33 -14.81 4.94
N ARG A 218 1.61 -14.52 4.74
CA ARG A 218 2.52 -14.12 5.84
C ARG A 218 2.08 -12.79 6.46
N ALA A 219 1.81 -11.76 5.64
CA ALA A 219 1.32 -10.48 6.12
C ALA A 219 -0.03 -10.61 6.84
N ALA A 220 -0.95 -11.40 6.30
CA ALA A 220 -2.26 -11.66 6.91
C ALA A 220 -2.11 -12.32 8.29
N PHE A 221 -1.29 -13.36 8.39
CA PHE A 221 -1.03 -14.06 9.67
C PHE A 221 -0.36 -13.14 10.69
N VAL A 222 0.69 -12.43 10.29
CA VAL A 222 1.44 -11.55 11.20
C VAL A 222 0.56 -10.41 11.67
N ARG A 223 -0.15 -9.73 10.75
CA ARG A 223 -1.08 -8.66 11.10
C ARG A 223 -2.19 -9.11 12.06
N ALA A 224 -2.82 -10.26 11.79
CA ALA A 224 -3.93 -10.76 12.60
C ALA A 224 -3.52 -11.17 14.02
N ASN A 225 -2.26 -11.55 14.23
CA ASN A 225 -1.75 -12.03 15.52
C ASN A 225 -0.83 -11.04 16.24
N SER A 226 -0.51 -9.91 15.62
CA SER A 226 0.30 -8.86 16.23
C SER A 226 -0.47 -8.12 17.31
N VAL A 227 0.23 -7.73 18.37
CA VAL A 227 -0.32 -6.99 19.49
C VAL A 227 0.16 -5.55 19.42
N SER A 228 -0.78 -4.61 19.41
CA SER A 228 -0.47 -3.18 19.43
C SER A 228 0.05 -2.72 20.79
N GLY A 229 0.86 -1.66 20.79
CA GLY A 229 1.29 -0.97 22.00
C GLY A 229 0.25 0.05 22.51
N THR A 230 0.66 0.85 23.49
CA THR A 230 -0.18 1.89 24.11
C THR A 230 0.17 3.31 23.62
N SER A 231 1.38 3.50 23.12
CA SER A 231 1.87 4.77 22.58
C SER A 231 1.94 4.78 21.06
N GLU A 232 2.05 5.98 20.48
CA GLU A 232 2.26 6.17 19.04
C GLU A 232 3.54 5.46 18.58
N GLN A 233 4.64 5.68 19.30
CA GLN A 233 5.94 5.10 18.96
C GLN A 233 5.91 3.57 18.96
N GLU A 234 5.25 2.95 19.95
CA GLU A 234 5.09 1.50 20.00
C GLU A 234 4.27 0.97 18.81
N ASN A 235 3.21 1.69 18.43
CA ASN A 235 2.35 1.28 17.32
C ASN A 235 3.02 1.44 15.96
N VAL A 236 3.72 2.55 15.74
CA VAL A 236 4.51 2.77 14.52
C VAL A 236 5.61 1.71 14.43
N SER A 237 6.36 1.47 15.50
CA SER A 237 7.37 0.40 15.54
C SER A 237 6.75 -0.96 15.22
N GLN A 238 5.61 -1.31 15.83
CA GLN A 238 4.92 -2.57 15.56
C GLN A 238 4.45 -2.68 14.11
N PHE A 239 4.01 -1.57 13.50
CA PHE A 239 3.61 -1.56 12.09
C PHE A 239 4.79 -1.88 11.17
N PHE A 240 5.96 -1.29 11.42
CA PHE A 240 7.18 -1.62 10.66
C PHE A 240 7.62 -3.07 10.87
N HIS A 241 7.45 -3.65 12.08
CA HIS A 241 7.71 -5.08 12.30
C HIS A 241 6.75 -5.99 11.51
N ILE A 242 5.47 -5.58 11.34
CA ILE A 242 4.52 -6.33 10.52
C ILE A 242 4.97 -6.32 9.06
N LEU A 243 5.30 -5.15 8.51
CA LEU A 243 5.76 -5.02 7.12
C LEU A 243 7.15 -5.64 6.90
N GLY A 244 8.04 -5.58 7.89
CA GLY A 244 9.34 -6.26 7.85
C GLY A 244 9.24 -7.78 7.64
N ALA A 245 8.10 -8.39 7.96
CA ALA A 245 7.86 -9.80 7.67
C ALA A 245 7.77 -10.11 6.16
N VAL A 246 7.57 -9.11 5.30
CA VAL A 246 7.43 -9.26 3.84
C VAL A 246 8.44 -8.44 3.05
N GLU A 247 9.39 -7.84 3.73
CA GLU A 247 10.50 -7.11 3.12
C GLU A 247 11.34 -7.99 2.18
N GLN A 248 11.79 -7.42 1.05
CA GLN A 248 12.61 -8.10 0.06
C GLN A 248 14.07 -7.64 0.15
N GLN A 249 14.96 -8.60 0.39
CA GLN A 249 16.39 -8.36 0.56
C GLN A 249 17.12 -8.50 -0.77
N ARG A 250 18.14 -7.67 -0.99
CA ARG A 250 18.98 -7.72 -2.19
C ARG A 250 19.62 -9.11 -2.35
N GLY A 251 19.43 -9.69 -3.53
CA GLY A 251 19.96 -10.99 -3.87
C GLY A 251 18.96 -12.14 -3.70
N CYS A 252 17.82 -11.93 -3.03
CA CYS A 252 16.83 -12.98 -2.80
C CYS A 252 15.74 -13.07 -3.88
N CYS A 253 15.56 -12.02 -4.69
CA CYS A 253 14.67 -12.00 -5.84
C CYS A 253 15.43 -11.46 -7.07
N ASP A 254 16.01 -12.37 -7.86
CA ASP A 254 16.76 -12.06 -9.07
C ASP A 254 15.78 -11.81 -10.23
N VAL A 255 15.81 -10.61 -10.82
CA VAL A 255 15.00 -10.22 -11.97
C VAL A 255 15.79 -10.25 -13.29
N GLY A 256 17.02 -10.75 -13.25
CA GLY A 256 17.92 -10.85 -14.40
C GLY A 256 18.83 -9.63 -14.55
N ASN A 257 19.79 -9.75 -15.44
CA ASN A 257 20.75 -8.70 -15.76
C ASN A 257 21.54 -8.13 -14.55
N GLY A 258 21.68 -8.90 -13.47
CA GLY A 258 22.34 -8.47 -12.23
C GLY A 258 21.52 -7.51 -11.39
N GLN A 259 20.21 -7.42 -11.64
CA GLN A 259 19.26 -6.63 -10.86
C GLN A 259 18.44 -7.54 -9.92
N TYR A 260 18.04 -6.98 -8.80
CA TYR A 260 17.28 -7.66 -7.76
C TYR A 260 16.10 -6.80 -7.35
N GLU A 261 14.92 -7.41 -7.20
CA GLU A 261 13.82 -6.77 -6.52
C GLU A 261 14.16 -6.59 -5.04
N ILE A 262 14.01 -5.38 -4.54
CA ILE A 262 14.26 -4.99 -3.13
C ILE A 262 13.12 -4.12 -2.63
N THR A 263 12.92 -4.07 -1.33
CA THR A 263 12.01 -3.09 -0.73
C THR A 263 12.65 -1.71 -0.75
N ILE A 264 12.27 -0.86 -1.70
CA ILE A 264 12.82 0.49 -1.87
C ILE A 264 12.49 1.36 -0.66
N TYR A 265 11.22 1.32 -0.22
CA TYR A 265 10.77 1.94 1.02
C TYR A 265 9.69 1.12 1.71
N THR A 266 9.57 1.33 3.01
CA THR A 266 8.45 0.90 3.82
C THR A 266 7.83 2.13 4.45
N ASP A 267 6.51 2.24 4.41
CA ASP A 267 5.80 3.37 5.00
C ASP A 267 4.68 2.99 5.96
N CYS A 268 4.22 3.99 6.70
CA CYS A 268 3.15 3.89 7.67
C CYS A 268 2.49 5.26 7.85
N TYR A 269 1.21 5.36 7.57
CA TYR A 269 0.39 6.54 7.88
C TYR A 269 -0.38 6.33 9.17
N ASN A 270 -0.31 7.27 10.12
CA ASN A 270 -1.37 7.45 11.09
C ASN A 270 -2.45 8.31 10.42
N ALA A 271 -3.49 7.68 9.91
CA ALA A 271 -4.49 8.32 9.07
C ALA A 271 -5.33 9.37 9.83
N GLU A 272 -5.53 9.21 11.13
CA GLU A 272 -6.32 10.14 11.94
C GLU A 272 -5.52 11.39 12.33
N LYS A 273 -4.20 11.26 12.48
CA LYS A 273 -3.32 12.38 12.83
C LYS A 273 -2.69 13.06 11.61
N GLY A 274 -2.82 12.46 10.43
CA GLY A 274 -2.15 12.94 9.22
C GLY A 274 -0.62 12.91 9.36
N ILE A 275 -0.06 11.83 9.93
CA ILE A 275 1.39 11.66 10.07
C ILE A 275 1.83 10.52 9.17
N PHE A 276 2.81 10.81 8.35
CA PHE A 276 3.50 9.86 7.49
C PHE A 276 4.84 9.48 8.11
N TYR A 277 5.11 8.20 8.22
CA TYR A 277 6.38 7.62 8.67
C TYR A 277 6.96 6.73 7.58
N TYR A 278 8.28 6.71 7.42
CA TYR A 278 8.92 5.86 6.43
C TYR A 278 10.34 5.45 6.82
N THR A 279 10.78 4.35 6.24
CA THR A 279 12.18 3.93 6.11
C THR A 279 12.50 3.68 4.65
N THR A 280 13.78 3.68 4.27
CA THR A 280 14.23 3.28 2.93
C THR A 280 15.18 2.09 3.04
N TYR A 281 15.45 1.40 1.94
CA TYR A 281 16.39 0.28 1.92
C TYR A 281 17.78 0.67 2.46
N GLN A 282 18.20 1.92 2.24
CA GLN A 282 19.50 2.43 2.67
C GLN A 282 19.45 3.22 4.00
N ASN A 283 18.29 3.36 4.63
CA ASN A 283 18.13 4.05 5.91
C ASN A 283 17.03 3.41 6.75
N HIS A 284 17.44 2.72 7.83
CA HIS A 284 16.53 2.06 8.76
C HIS A 284 15.94 3.02 9.81
N GLN A 285 16.43 4.26 9.89
CA GLN A 285 15.86 5.25 10.80
C GLN A 285 14.46 5.65 10.31
N ILE A 286 13.46 5.51 11.18
CA ILE A 286 12.11 6.00 10.87
C ILE A 286 12.14 7.53 10.82
N SER A 287 11.75 8.07 9.67
CA SER A 287 11.55 9.50 9.43
C SER A 287 10.07 9.81 9.34
N ALA A 288 9.67 11.06 9.59
CA ALA A 288 8.25 11.43 9.59
C ALA A 288 7.98 12.81 8.98
N VAL A 289 6.79 12.96 8.36
CA VAL A 289 6.23 14.22 7.88
C VAL A 289 4.82 14.37 8.44
N HIS A 290 4.49 15.57 8.93
CA HIS A 290 3.17 15.88 9.47
C HIS A 290 2.38 16.74 8.48
N LEU A 291 1.29 16.21 7.95
CA LEU A 291 0.41 16.92 7.00
C LEU A 291 -0.07 18.27 7.57
N HIS A 292 -0.52 18.27 8.82
CA HIS A 292 -1.13 19.45 9.44
C HIS A 292 -0.13 20.53 9.90
N ASN A 293 1.18 20.28 9.77
CA ASN A 293 2.20 21.31 10.00
C ASN A 293 2.46 22.16 8.75
N GLU A 294 1.87 21.79 7.62
CA GLU A 294 2.11 22.42 6.33
C GLU A 294 1.03 23.45 5.96
N PRO A 295 1.33 24.42 5.10
CA PRO A 295 0.36 25.42 4.63
C PRO A 295 -0.67 24.79 3.67
N LEU A 296 -1.64 24.05 4.21
CA LEU A 296 -2.59 23.25 3.44
C LEU A 296 -3.55 24.09 2.55
N ASP A 297 -3.56 25.40 2.66
CA ASP A 297 -4.34 26.32 1.81
C ASP A 297 -3.50 26.97 0.70
N SER A 298 -2.27 26.50 0.46
CA SER A 298 -1.43 26.96 -0.64
C SER A 298 -1.88 26.36 -1.99
N ASP A 299 -1.35 26.91 -3.08
CA ASP A 299 -1.61 26.52 -4.46
C ASP A 299 -0.39 25.86 -5.15
N PHE A 300 0.64 25.49 -4.39
CA PHE A 300 1.85 24.83 -4.87
C PHE A 300 2.12 23.53 -4.12
N LEU A 301 2.78 22.57 -4.80
CA LEU A 301 3.20 21.31 -4.20
C LEU A 301 4.27 21.54 -3.12
N ILE A 302 4.14 20.80 -2.02
CA ILE A 302 5.17 20.72 -1.00
C ILE A 302 5.84 19.36 -1.15
N ARG A 303 7.17 19.33 -1.20
CA ARG A 303 7.94 18.14 -1.57
C ARG A 303 9.09 17.93 -0.59
N TYR A 304 9.27 16.69 -0.17
CA TYR A 304 10.38 16.25 0.69
C TYR A 304 11.07 15.06 0.04
N PRO A 305 12.37 15.17 -0.31
CA PRO A 305 13.12 14.01 -0.77
C PRO A 305 13.22 12.97 0.34
N MET A 306 13.15 11.69 -0.02
CA MET A 306 13.35 10.63 0.95
C MET A 306 14.80 10.59 1.45
N ILE A 307 14.97 10.32 2.73
CA ILE A 307 16.31 10.18 3.35
C ILE A 307 16.82 8.77 3.03
N THR A 308 17.95 8.69 2.33
CA THR A 308 18.53 7.42 1.85
C THR A 308 19.90 7.08 2.45
N GLY A 309 20.49 7.93 3.27
CA GLY A 309 21.76 7.63 3.93
C GLY A 309 21.58 6.90 5.24
N GLU A 310 22.19 5.71 5.43
CA GLU A 310 22.13 4.97 6.69
C GLU A 310 22.70 5.79 7.86
N GLN A 311 21.99 5.82 8.95
CA GLN A 311 22.36 6.56 10.16
C GLN A 311 22.68 5.58 11.29
N ILE A 312 23.96 5.29 11.47
CA ILE A 312 24.44 4.42 12.53
C ILE A 312 24.77 5.24 13.76
N HIS A 313 24.11 4.97 14.87
CA HIS A 313 24.41 5.57 16.16
C HIS A 313 25.50 4.77 16.87
N TYR A 314 26.71 5.32 16.96
CA TYR A 314 27.82 4.72 17.71
C TYR A 314 27.68 5.09 19.19
N GLN A 315 27.73 4.10 20.08
CA GLN A 315 27.59 4.28 21.53
C GLN A 315 28.93 4.53 22.27
N ASN A 316 30.05 4.53 21.57
CA ASN A 316 31.39 4.74 22.09
C ASN A 316 32.12 5.86 21.31
#